data_facc792a6b2fa842f6c22bc908ac80c0
#
_entry.id   facc792a6b2fa842f6c22bc908ac80c0
#
_cell.length_a   1.000
_cell.length_b   1.000
_cell.length_c   1.000
_cell.angle_alpha   90.00
_cell.angle_beta   90.00
_cell.angle_gamma   90.00
#
_symmetry.space_group_name_H-M   'P 1'
#
loop_
_entity.id
_entity.type
_entity.pdbx_description
1 polymer ?
#
loop_
_entity_poly.entity_id
_entity_poly.type
_entity_poly.pdbx_seq_one_letter_code
_entity_poly.pdbx_strand_id
1 'polypeptide(L)'
;RYHEAKNASSPSGAGQWLVDNFYILSREERETRTALKANPKGVARLAVLFFGELRRHPLGEQELRDLILMEDSRSRLTVEQLEQVALSLKVAYLLLAADAFGEEEREEWISRAVLGLQQLGGVDFAALEELGAVEETLWEDPAGIYPRMTVESRRQYCRTVAWIAKLQREKEETVARWAVNQARAGGVERTRHVGYPLRHQVQMEEARRRRGRLLLWGKGLLPLALSLAGGWWAKNGWIVPALYLPLWEACGPFLQRLAMAGVKTDYLPRMELTPGEAPRCAVVVTTLLPSAARMGELGEHLEQLYLSNREENLVFCVLADFPEGPALTAPEDDSQARAAREMIEELNSRWGSRFLLALRPRTSAGSANGAPWWNGSGF
;
A
#
# COMPACT_ATOMS: atom_id res chain seq x y z
N ARG A 1 29.91 23.52 -15.97
CA ARG A 1 31.02 22.70 -15.44
C ARG A 1 31.22 21.38 -16.19
N TYR A 2 30.15 20.58 -16.45
CA TYR A 2 30.30 19.31 -17.18
C TYR A 2 30.92 19.48 -18.59
N HIS A 3 30.41 20.43 -19.37
CA HIS A 3 30.93 20.70 -20.70
C HIS A 3 32.37 21.28 -20.69
N GLU A 4 32.68 22.09 -19.68
CA GLU A 4 34.00 22.62 -19.46
C GLU A 4 35.00 21.49 -19.14
N ALA A 5 34.69 20.62 -18.18
CA ALA A 5 35.49 19.46 -17.81
C ALA A 5 35.65 18.45 -18.95
N LYS A 6 34.57 18.16 -19.69
CA LYS A 6 34.57 17.23 -20.82
C LYS A 6 35.50 17.71 -21.98
N ASN A 7 35.54 19.02 -22.19
CA ASN A 7 36.33 19.60 -23.31
C ASN A 7 37.75 20.01 -22.90
N ALA A 8 38.08 19.88 -21.61
CA ALA A 8 39.44 20.18 -21.14
C ALA A 8 40.44 19.11 -21.61
N SER A 9 41.59 19.54 -22.05
CA SER A 9 42.70 18.64 -22.45
C SER A 9 43.25 17.84 -21.27
N SER A 10 43.13 18.36 -20.06
CA SER A 10 43.46 17.70 -18.78
C SER A 10 42.49 18.19 -17.72
N PRO A 11 41.38 17.49 -17.50
CA PRO A 11 40.44 17.86 -16.47
C PRO A 11 41.04 17.71 -15.06
N SER A 12 40.58 18.56 -14.12
CA SER A 12 40.91 18.39 -12.70
C SER A 12 40.35 17.06 -12.16
N GLY A 13 40.85 16.59 -11.02
CA GLY A 13 40.30 15.38 -10.40
C GLY A 13 38.78 15.48 -10.16
N ALA A 14 38.29 16.64 -9.69
CA ALA A 14 36.86 16.88 -9.56
C ALA A 14 36.14 16.89 -10.91
N GLY A 15 36.75 17.46 -11.95
CA GLY A 15 36.22 17.45 -13.31
C GLY A 15 36.12 16.04 -13.88
N GLN A 16 37.12 15.18 -13.67
CA GLN A 16 37.10 13.78 -14.07
C GLN A 16 35.96 13.02 -13.40
N TRP A 17 35.80 13.13 -12.08
CA TRP A 17 34.70 12.53 -11.36
C TRP A 17 33.32 12.96 -11.91
N LEU A 18 33.18 14.24 -12.23
CA LEU A 18 31.95 14.77 -12.82
C LEU A 18 31.67 14.14 -14.20
N VAL A 19 32.68 14.05 -15.06
CA VAL A 19 32.51 13.49 -16.42
C VAL A 19 32.14 12.03 -16.34
N ASP A 20 32.86 11.24 -15.54
CA ASP A 20 32.68 9.80 -15.44
C ASP A 20 31.33 9.41 -14.81
N ASN A 21 30.79 10.23 -13.93
CA ASN A 21 29.59 9.94 -13.15
C ASN A 21 28.41 10.88 -13.43
N PHE A 22 28.48 11.68 -14.50
CA PHE A 22 27.42 12.67 -14.81
C PHE A 22 26.04 12.04 -14.96
N TYR A 23 25.97 10.82 -15.48
CA TYR A 23 24.70 10.11 -15.66
C TYR A 23 24.01 9.82 -14.32
N ILE A 24 24.77 9.52 -13.24
CA ILE A 24 24.25 9.31 -11.89
C ILE A 24 23.66 10.62 -11.36
N LEU A 25 24.47 11.70 -11.36
CA LEU A 25 24.05 13.00 -10.86
C LEU A 25 22.84 13.55 -11.60
N SER A 26 22.78 13.42 -12.92
CA SER A 26 21.67 13.93 -13.74
C SER A 26 20.40 13.12 -13.55
N ARG A 27 20.50 11.79 -13.33
CA ARG A 27 19.36 10.93 -13.02
C ARG A 27 18.79 11.30 -11.65
N GLU A 28 19.63 11.31 -10.62
CA GLU A 28 19.22 11.62 -9.25
C GLU A 28 18.67 13.04 -9.10
N GLU A 29 19.24 14.02 -9.82
CA GLU A 29 18.73 15.40 -9.87
C GLU A 29 17.30 15.44 -10.43
N ARG A 30 17.03 14.72 -11.53
CA ARG A 30 15.71 14.69 -12.16
C ARG A 30 14.67 14.03 -11.27
N GLU A 31 15.03 12.90 -10.65
CA GLU A 31 14.15 12.18 -9.72
C GLU A 31 13.86 13.03 -8.47
N THR A 32 14.90 13.59 -7.87
CA THR A 32 14.81 14.46 -6.70
C THR A 32 13.98 15.71 -6.98
N ARG A 33 14.17 16.35 -8.11
CA ARG A 33 13.38 17.53 -8.54
C ARG A 33 11.89 17.19 -8.69
N THR A 34 11.58 15.98 -9.21
CA THR A 34 10.19 15.52 -9.33
C THR A 34 9.57 15.26 -7.97
N ALA A 35 10.29 14.60 -7.06
CA ALA A 35 9.86 14.33 -5.69
C ALA A 35 9.65 15.62 -4.87
N LEU A 36 10.55 16.60 -5.01
CA LEU A 36 10.43 17.92 -4.36
C LEU A 36 9.19 18.70 -4.80
N LYS A 37 8.77 18.59 -6.08
CA LYS A 37 7.53 19.23 -6.55
C LYS A 37 6.29 18.64 -5.87
N ALA A 38 6.30 17.34 -5.59
CA ALA A 38 5.21 16.66 -4.92
C ALA A 38 5.15 16.98 -3.42
N ASN A 39 6.31 17.17 -2.76
CA ASN A 39 6.39 17.38 -1.31
C ASN A 39 7.53 18.34 -0.90
N PRO A 40 7.37 19.67 -1.09
CA PRO A 40 8.45 20.63 -0.87
C PRO A 40 8.73 20.97 0.61
N LYS A 41 7.77 20.65 1.52
CA LYS A 41 7.86 21.06 2.94
C LYS A 41 8.61 20.00 3.76
N GLY A 42 9.52 20.47 4.62
CA GLY A 42 10.27 19.61 5.56
C GLY A 42 11.64 19.17 5.05
N VAL A 43 11.84 19.01 3.74
CA VAL A 43 13.11 18.55 3.14
C VAL A 43 14.26 19.54 3.39
N ALA A 44 14.01 20.83 3.27
CA ALA A 44 15.06 21.86 3.28
C ALA A 44 15.87 21.89 4.58
N ARG A 45 15.21 21.75 5.74
CA ARG A 45 15.89 21.77 7.05
C ARG A 45 16.84 20.60 7.20
N LEU A 46 16.36 19.37 6.93
CA LEU A 46 17.18 18.17 7.03
C LEU A 46 18.28 18.14 5.96
N ALA A 47 17.99 18.60 4.75
CA ALA A 47 18.99 18.68 3.69
C ALA A 47 20.15 19.60 4.06
N VAL A 48 19.89 20.75 4.68
CA VAL A 48 20.94 21.68 5.17
C VAL A 48 21.74 21.04 6.30
N LEU A 49 21.08 20.33 7.23
CA LEU A 49 21.75 19.59 8.30
C LEU A 49 22.71 18.54 7.73
N PHE A 50 22.19 17.65 6.89
CA PHE A 50 22.99 16.60 6.27
C PHE A 50 24.10 17.15 5.38
N PHE A 51 23.85 18.22 4.63
CA PHE A 51 24.88 18.90 3.84
C PHE A 51 26.03 19.41 4.71
N GLY A 52 25.71 20.03 5.87
CA GLY A 52 26.71 20.49 6.81
C GLY A 52 27.62 19.38 7.33
N GLU A 53 27.04 18.22 7.64
CA GLU A 53 27.83 17.06 8.10
C GLU A 53 28.60 16.39 6.95
N LEU A 54 27.97 16.25 5.76
CA LEU A 54 28.61 15.66 4.58
C LEU A 54 29.87 16.44 4.12
N ARG A 55 29.94 17.73 4.39
CA ARG A 55 31.18 18.52 4.15
C ARG A 55 32.33 18.09 5.04
N ARG A 56 32.05 17.53 6.22
CA ARG A 56 33.05 17.13 7.21
C ARG A 56 33.46 15.67 7.04
N HIS A 57 32.50 14.77 6.95
CA HIS A 57 32.72 13.33 6.85
C HIS A 57 31.59 12.62 6.06
N PRO A 58 31.85 11.41 5.50
CA PRO A 58 30.78 10.62 4.93
C PRO A 58 29.76 10.23 6.00
N LEU A 59 28.48 10.05 5.60
CA LEU A 59 27.41 9.61 6.47
C LEU A 59 27.07 8.17 6.16
N GLY A 60 27.35 7.26 7.08
CA GLY A 60 26.83 5.91 7.09
C GLY A 60 25.51 5.81 7.82
N GLU A 61 24.97 4.59 7.94
CA GLU A 61 23.69 4.36 8.60
C GLU A 61 23.71 4.73 10.09
N GLN A 62 24.82 4.42 10.78
CA GLN A 62 24.96 4.73 12.21
C GLN A 62 25.02 6.24 12.45
N GLU A 63 25.79 6.95 11.67
CA GLU A 63 25.89 8.42 11.76
C GLU A 63 24.55 9.08 11.45
N LEU A 64 23.77 8.55 10.50
CA LEU A 64 22.41 9.03 10.23
C LEU A 64 21.47 8.79 11.41
N ARG A 65 21.54 7.62 12.05
CA ARG A 65 20.80 7.33 13.29
C ARG A 65 21.13 8.33 14.38
N ASP A 66 22.42 8.54 14.63
CA ASP A 66 22.88 9.44 15.67
C ASP A 66 22.43 10.87 15.41
N LEU A 67 22.50 11.34 14.16
CA LEU A 67 22.00 12.67 13.76
C LEU A 67 20.50 12.83 13.97
N ILE A 68 19.69 11.82 13.61
CA ILE A 68 18.26 11.84 13.81
C ILE A 68 17.93 11.89 15.30
N LEU A 69 18.58 11.06 16.12
CA LEU A 69 18.38 11.02 17.57
C LEU A 69 18.85 12.30 18.26
N MET A 70 19.97 12.90 17.82
CA MET A 70 20.45 14.17 18.37
C MET A 70 19.52 15.33 18.03
N GLU A 71 19.01 15.38 16.82
CA GLU A 71 18.02 16.38 16.39
C GLU A 71 16.68 16.16 17.13
N ASP A 72 16.27 14.91 17.32
CA ASP A 72 15.07 14.55 18.09
C ASP A 72 15.15 15.02 19.55
N SER A 73 16.33 14.98 20.19
CA SER A 73 16.53 15.46 21.56
C SER A 73 16.32 16.98 21.70
N ARG A 74 16.55 17.78 20.65
CA ARG A 74 16.42 19.24 20.66
C ARG A 74 15.07 19.75 20.18
N SER A 75 14.48 19.11 19.20
CA SER A 75 13.28 19.55 18.51
C SER A 75 12.64 18.39 17.77
N ARG A 76 12.28 17.34 18.47
CA ARG A 76 11.69 16.07 17.98
C ARG A 76 11.19 16.13 16.54
N LEU A 77 11.76 15.30 15.68
CA LEU A 77 11.36 15.23 14.28
C LEU A 77 9.89 14.76 14.16
N THR A 78 9.15 15.42 13.28
CA THR A 78 7.79 15.00 12.97
C THR A 78 7.80 13.76 12.10
N VAL A 79 6.69 13.01 12.08
CA VAL A 79 6.50 11.85 11.19
C VAL A 79 6.76 12.24 9.73
N GLU A 80 6.27 13.41 9.29
CA GLU A 80 6.49 13.91 7.93
C GLU A 80 7.98 14.16 7.64
N GLN A 81 8.76 14.62 8.62
CA GLN A 81 10.21 14.84 8.46
C GLN A 81 10.99 13.53 8.39
N LEU A 82 10.64 12.54 9.22
CA LEU A 82 11.24 11.22 9.18
C LEU A 82 11.02 10.52 7.83
N GLU A 83 9.82 10.58 7.28
CA GLU A 83 9.51 10.06 5.94
C GLU A 83 10.30 10.76 4.82
N GLN A 84 10.84 11.95 5.09
CA GLN A 84 11.60 12.73 4.11
C GLN A 84 13.11 12.64 4.27
N VAL A 85 13.62 11.84 5.20
CA VAL A 85 15.07 11.67 5.44
C VAL A 85 15.78 11.25 4.15
N ALA A 86 15.28 10.25 3.44
CA ALA A 86 15.86 9.77 2.19
C ALA A 86 15.95 10.86 1.12
N LEU A 87 14.88 11.61 0.93
CA LEU A 87 14.83 12.71 -0.04
C LEU A 87 15.75 13.85 0.37
N SER A 88 15.78 14.21 1.66
CA SER A 88 16.65 15.25 2.21
C SER A 88 18.12 14.91 2.04
N LEU A 89 18.48 13.63 2.22
CA LEU A 89 19.84 13.14 2.04
C LEU A 89 20.26 13.17 0.57
N LYS A 90 19.38 12.80 -0.38
CA LYS A 90 19.62 12.97 -1.81
C LYS A 90 19.89 14.42 -2.18
N VAL A 91 19.08 15.35 -1.66
CA VAL A 91 19.29 16.80 -1.86
C VAL A 91 20.63 17.23 -1.31
N ALA A 92 21.01 16.78 -0.11
CA ALA A 92 22.28 17.13 0.52
C ALA A 92 23.49 16.65 -0.30
N TYR A 93 23.45 15.44 -0.84
CA TYR A 93 24.50 14.94 -1.74
C TYR A 93 24.59 15.72 -3.05
N LEU A 94 23.45 16.08 -3.65
CA LEU A 94 23.43 16.90 -4.86
C LEU A 94 23.98 18.31 -4.60
N LEU A 95 23.68 18.90 -3.44
CA LEU A 95 24.26 20.17 -3.01
C LEU A 95 25.78 20.05 -2.80
N LEU A 96 26.24 18.94 -2.19
CA LEU A 96 27.67 18.69 -2.01
C LEU A 96 28.41 18.57 -3.35
N ALA A 97 27.81 17.86 -4.33
CA ALA A 97 28.36 17.78 -5.67
C ALA A 97 28.43 19.13 -6.38
N ALA A 98 27.42 19.99 -6.17
CA ALA A 98 27.42 21.35 -6.72
C ALA A 98 28.49 22.24 -6.04
N ASP A 99 28.62 22.14 -4.72
CA ASP A 99 29.56 22.94 -3.91
C ASP A 99 31.03 22.50 -4.14
N ALA A 100 31.25 21.27 -4.62
CA ALA A 100 32.58 20.77 -5.02
C ALA A 100 33.25 21.62 -6.11
N PHE A 101 32.48 22.42 -6.87
CA PHE A 101 32.95 23.34 -7.91
C PHE A 101 32.80 24.83 -7.50
N GLY A 102 32.89 25.11 -6.21
CA GLY A 102 32.89 26.49 -5.67
C GLY A 102 34.14 27.29 -6.01
N GLU A 103 34.62 28.11 -5.04
CA GLU A 103 35.83 28.91 -5.21
C GLU A 103 37.10 28.05 -5.37
N GLU A 104 37.15 26.92 -4.65
CA GLU A 104 38.20 25.91 -4.79
C GLU A 104 37.55 24.58 -5.16
N GLU A 105 38.06 23.90 -6.23
CA GLU A 105 37.60 22.59 -6.62
C GLU A 105 38.01 21.53 -5.60
N ARG A 106 37.03 20.75 -5.11
CA ARG A 106 37.23 19.72 -4.08
C ARG A 106 36.81 18.35 -4.59
N GLU A 107 37.78 17.60 -5.07
CA GLU A 107 37.56 16.23 -5.58
C GLU A 107 36.94 15.31 -4.52
N GLU A 108 37.32 15.44 -3.26
CA GLU A 108 36.76 14.66 -2.16
C GLU A 108 35.24 14.84 -1.99
N TRP A 109 34.70 16.03 -2.25
CA TRP A 109 33.28 16.28 -2.09
C TRP A 109 32.44 15.69 -3.21
N ILE A 110 32.90 15.76 -4.46
CA ILE A 110 32.18 15.16 -5.57
C ILE A 110 32.27 13.64 -5.53
N SER A 111 33.42 13.06 -5.18
CA SER A 111 33.55 11.62 -4.99
C SER A 111 32.63 11.11 -3.87
N ARG A 112 32.61 11.81 -2.72
CA ARG A 112 31.70 11.50 -1.60
C ARG A 112 30.23 11.58 -2.01
N ALA A 113 29.85 12.60 -2.77
CA ALA A 113 28.49 12.76 -3.26
C ALA A 113 28.06 11.62 -4.19
N VAL A 114 28.88 11.27 -5.16
CA VAL A 114 28.61 10.20 -6.12
C VAL A 114 28.52 8.85 -5.42
N LEU A 115 29.50 8.50 -4.59
CA LEU A 115 29.52 7.25 -3.84
C LEU A 115 28.35 7.15 -2.87
N GLY A 116 28.06 8.25 -2.15
CA GLY A 116 26.90 8.30 -1.25
C GLY A 116 25.57 8.07 -1.96
N LEU A 117 25.34 8.73 -3.10
CA LEU A 117 24.13 8.52 -3.90
C LEU A 117 23.99 7.06 -4.39
N GLN A 118 25.09 6.40 -4.74
CA GLN A 118 25.09 4.98 -5.12
C GLN A 118 24.75 4.05 -3.93
N GLN A 119 25.20 4.39 -2.74
CA GLN A 119 25.02 3.58 -1.52
C GLN A 119 23.65 3.76 -0.87
N LEU A 120 22.89 4.80 -1.22
CA LEU A 120 21.56 5.06 -0.62
C LEU A 120 20.59 3.90 -0.75
N GLY A 121 20.71 3.08 -1.81
CA GLY A 121 19.87 1.89 -1.99
C GLY A 121 20.09 0.79 -0.93
N GLY A 122 21.21 0.82 -0.20
CA GLY A 122 21.51 -0.12 0.87
C GLY A 122 21.12 0.36 2.28
N VAL A 123 20.65 1.62 2.42
CA VAL A 123 20.23 2.18 3.72
C VAL A 123 18.81 1.76 4.02
N ASP A 124 18.57 1.20 5.21
CA ASP A 124 17.24 0.89 5.70
C ASP A 124 16.54 2.14 6.26
N PHE A 125 15.92 2.92 5.35
CA PHE A 125 15.15 4.09 5.75
C PHE A 125 13.91 3.75 6.58
N ALA A 126 13.36 2.55 6.47
CA ALA A 126 12.22 2.13 7.29
C ALA A 126 12.64 2.01 8.77
N ALA A 127 13.82 1.44 9.04
CA ALA A 127 14.39 1.38 10.37
C ALA A 127 14.70 2.78 10.96
N LEU A 128 15.04 3.76 10.11
CA LEU A 128 15.23 5.14 10.56
C LEU A 128 13.92 5.84 10.92
N GLU A 129 12.82 5.53 10.21
CA GLU A 129 11.49 6.06 10.55
C GLU A 129 10.99 5.54 11.91
N GLU A 130 11.38 4.32 12.29
CA GLU A 130 11.03 3.69 13.58
C GLU A 130 11.69 4.38 14.79
N LEU A 131 12.69 5.24 14.58
CA LEU A 131 13.33 6.01 15.67
C LEU A 131 12.46 7.19 16.16
N GLY A 132 11.32 7.45 15.54
CA GLY A 132 10.46 8.57 15.87
C GLY A 132 9.76 8.44 17.22
N ALA A 133 9.60 9.56 17.94
CA ALA A 133 8.95 9.60 19.25
C ALA A 133 7.49 9.13 19.24
N VAL A 134 6.81 9.27 18.10
CA VAL A 134 5.44 8.77 17.91
C VAL A 134 5.43 7.25 17.88
N GLU A 135 6.35 6.65 17.11
CA GLU A 135 6.52 5.20 17.03
C GLU A 135 6.84 4.63 18.40
N GLU A 136 7.86 5.17 19.08
CA GLU A 136 8.24 4.76 20.45
C GLU A 136 7.04 4.79 21.40
N THR A 137 6.23 5.86 21.37
CA THR A 137 5.06 5.99 22.23
C THR A 137 3.98 4.95 21.89
N LEU A 138 3.73 4.67 20.62
CA LEU A 138 2.73 3.69 20.19
C LEU A 138 3.14 2.24 20.49
N TRP A 139 4.45 1.95 20.64
CA TRP A 139 4.94 0.65 21.10
C TRP A 139 4.44 0.27 22.50
N GLU A 140 4.04 1.26 23.31
CA GLU A 140 3.40 1.04 24.61
C GLU A 140 1.93 0.57 24.50
N ASP A 141 1.47 0.10 23.34
CA ASP A 141 0.10 -0.39 23.13
C ASP A 141 -0.31 -1.43 24.16
N PRO A 142 -1.34 -1.17 25.01
CA PRO A 142 -1.75 -2.08 26.07
C PRO A 142 -2.26 -3.43 25.58
N ALA A 143 -2.70 -3.52 24.32
CA ALA A 143 -3.13 -4.76 23.69
C ALA A 143 -1.94 -5.58 23.14
N GLY A 144 -0.73 -5.00 23.03
CA GLY A 144 0.44 -5.65 22.44
C GLY A 144 0.26 -5.96 20.94
N ILE A 145 -0.70 -5.34 20.28
CA ILE A 145 -1.01 -5.58 18.86
C ILE A 145 -0.11 -4.73 17.97
N TYR A 146 0.13 -3.47 18.36
CA TYR A 146 0.90 -2.51 17.56
C TYR A 146 2.30 -3.02 17.18
N PRO A 147 3.11 -3.59 18.12
CA PRO A 147 4.44 -4.13 17.79
C PRO A 147 4.42 -5.30 16.79
N ARG A 148 3.29 -6.00 16.69
CA ARG A 148 3.12 -7.16 15.79
C ARG A 148 2.58 -6.77 14.40
N MET A 149 2.35 -5.50 14.16
CA MET A 149 1.90 -5.01 12.87
C MET A 149 3.05 -4.92 11.88
N THR A 150 2.72 -5.06 10.58
CA THR A 150 3.68 -4.76 9.52
C THR A 150 4.12 -3.29 9.58
N VAL A 151 5.36 -3.02 9.17
CA VAL A 151 5.95 -1.67 9.10
C VAL A 151 5.01 -0.69 8.39
N GLU A 152 4.39 -1.12 7.28
CA GLU A 152 3.45 -0.27 6.53
C GLU A 152 2.20 0.09 7.34
N SER A 153 1.67 -0.85 8.13
CA SER A 153 0.54 -0.58 9.03
C SER A 153 0.93 0.37 10.16
N ARG A 154 2.10 0.19 10.78
CA ARG A 154 2.61 1.11 11.81
C ARG A 154 2.82 2.51 11.26
N ARG A 155 3.45 2.63 10.08
CA ARG A 155 3.61 3.91 9.38
C ARG A 155 2.27 4.62 9.14
N GLN A 156 1.21 3.88 8.78
CA GLN A 156 -0.12 4.45 8.61
C GLN A 156 -0.71 5.00 9.93
N TYR A 157 -0.43 4.35 11.06
CA TYR A 157 -0.81 4.85 12.38
C TYR A 157 -0.06 6.13 12.75
N CYS A 158 1.25 6.17 12.53
CA CYS A 158 2.05 7.38 12.72
C CYS A 158 1.52 8.54 11.87
N ARG A 159 1.21 8.31 10.60
CA ARG A 159 0.57 9.33 9.73
C ARG A 159 -0.79 9.78 10.25
N THR A 160 -1.56 8.88 10.85
CA THR A 160 -2.85 9.21 11.46
C THR A 160 -2.66 10.11 12.67
N VAL A 161 -1.68 9.81 13.53
CA VAL A 161 -1.31 10.67 14.68
C VAL A 161 -0.89 12.04 14.19
N ALA A 162 0.00 12.13 13.20
CA ALA A 162 0.46 13.40 12.63
C ALA A 162 -0.70 14.23 12.05
N TRP A 163 -1.64 13.57 11.36
CA TRP A 163 -2.84 14.22 10.84
C TRP A 163 -3.75 14.78 11.94
N ILE A 164 -4.01 14.01 13.01
CA ILE A 164 -4.80 14.45 14.17
C ILE A 164 -4.11 15.62 14.87
N ALA A 165 -2.79 15.53 15.10
CA ALA A 165 -1.99 16.57 15.73
C ALA A 165 -2.07 17.88 14.96
N LYS A 166 -1.94 17.83 13.64
CA LYS A 166 -2.09 19.00 12.76
C LYS A 166 -3.48 19.61 12.81
N LEU A 167 -4.52 18.77 12.91
CA LEU A 167 -5.91 19.21 13.01
C LEU A 167 -6.18 19.92 14.36
N GLN A 168 -5.68 19.36 15.45
CA GLN A 168 -5.85 19.86 16.81
C GLN A 168 -4.86 20.95 17.19
N ARG A 169 -3.85 21.22 16.36
CA ARG A 169 -2.72 22.11 16.62
C ARG A 169 -1.91 21.71 17.87
N GLU A 170 -1.81 20.40 18.09
CA GLU A 170 -1.06 19.80 19.18
C GLU A 170 0.23 19.14 18.65
N LYS A 171 1.12 18.76 19.58
CA LYS A 171 2.32 17.99 19.23
C LYS A 171 1.93 16.53 18.94
N GLU A 172 2.60 15.92 17.98
CA GLU A 172 2.35 14.51 17.58
C GLU A 172 2.50 13.53 18.76
N GLU A 173 3.54 13.72 19.58
CA GLU A 173 3.75 12.92 20.80
C GLU A 173 2.61 13.04 21.80
N THR A 174 2.03 14.23 21.98
CA THR A 174 0.87 14.44 22.85
C THR A 174 -0.32 13.63 22.41
N VAL A 175 -0.57 13.60 21.11
CA VAL A 175 -1.67 12.80 20.50
C VAL A 175 -1.40 11.31 20.62
N ALA A 176 -0.15 10.85 20.38
CA ALA A 176 0.22 9.45 20.56
C ALA A 176 0.03 8.99 22.01
N ARG A 177 0.50 9.78 22.97
CA ARG A 177 0.34 9.51 24.41
C ARG A 177 -1.13 9.52 24.85
N TRP A 178 -1.93 10.44 24.31
CA TRP A 178 -3.37 10.43 24.51
C TRP A 178 -4.00 9.11 24.02
N ALA A 179 -3.63 8.64 22.82
CA ALA A 179 -4.16 7.40 22.28
C ALA A 179 -3.82 6.18 23.15
N VAL A 180 -2.57 6.10 23.64
CA VAL A 180 -2.13 5.05 24.57
C VAL A 180 -2.91 5.10 25.89
N ASN A 181 -3.10 6.31 26.46
CA ASN A 181 -3.85 6.47 27.69
C ASN A 181 -5.33 6.09 27.54
N GLN A 182 -5.96 6.44 26.41
CA GLN A 182 -7.32 6.01 26.09
C GLN A 182 -7.42 4.48 25.94
N ALA A 183 -6.43 3.87 25.30
CA ALA A 183 -6.35 2.42 25.18
C ALA A 183 -6.17 1.73 26.55
N ARG A 184 -5.36 2.30 27.46
CA ARG A 184 -5.23 1.81 28.85
C ARG A 184 -6.53 1.88 29.64
N ALA A 185 -7.35 2.89 29.41
CA ALA A 185 -8.67 3.03 30.02
C ALA A 185 -9.74 2.11 29.42
N GLY A 186 -9.46 1.44 28.29
CA GLY A 186 -10.38 0.56 27.59
C GLY A 186 -10.76 -0.68 28.41
N GLY A 187 -12.06 -0.93 28.58
CA GLY A 187 -12.59 -2.06 29.39
C GLY A 187 -12.67 -3.39 28.62
N VAL A 188 -12.64 -3.36 27.29
CA VAL A 188 -12.76 -4.54 26.42
C VAL A 188 -11.48 -4.68 25.60
N GLU A 189 -11.07 -5.90 25.29
CA GLU A 189 -9.84 -6.18 24.52
C GLU A 189 -9.72 -5.32 23.26
N ARG A 190 -10.80 -5.20 22.48
CA ARG A 190 -10.86 -4.37 21.28
C ARG A 190 -10.57 -2.88 21.54
N THR A 191 -10.98 -2.34 22.68
CA THR A 191 -10.80 -0.93 23.05
C THR A 191 -9.42 -0.65 23.66
N ARG A 192 -8.68 -1.69 24.05
CA ARG A 192 -7.35 -1.60 24.63
C ARG A 192 -6.24 -1.41 23.58
N HIS A 193 -6.57 -1.53 22.29
CA HIS A 193 -5.61 -1.27 21.21
C HIS A 193 -5.61 0.22 20.82
N VAL A 194 -4.42 0.81 20.65
CA VAL A 194 -4.21 2.23 20.29
C VAL A 194 -4.93 2.65 19.01
N GLY A 195 -5.19 1.74 18.10
CA GLY A 195 -5.93 2.00 16.89
C GLY A 195 -7.40 2.35 17.12
N TYR A 196 -7.99 1.90 18.21
CA TYR A 196 -9.39 2.18 18.50
C TYR A 196 -9.68 3.67 18.75
N PRO A 197 -8.99 4.35 19.69
CA PRO A 197 -9.18 5.78 19.91
C PRO A 197 -8.76 6.62 18.68
N LEU A 198 -7.68 6.26 17.99
CA LEU A 198 -7.25 6.97 16.79
C LEU A 198 -8.30 6.89 15.67
N ARG A 199 -8.87 5.71 15.43
CA ARG A 199 -9.92 5.52 14.43
C ARG A 199 -11.22 6.25 14.81
N HIS A 200 -11.61 6.19 16.08
CA HIS A 200 -12.79 6.88 16.58
C HIS A 200 -12.68 8.39 16.40
N GLN A 201 -11.50 8.97 16.67
CA GLN A 201 -11.25 10.39 16.48
C GLN A 201 -11.35 10.80 14.99
N VAL A 202 -10.86 9.96 14.08
CA VAL A 202 -10.99 10.19 12.62
C VAL A 202 -12.44 10.10 12.16
N GLN A 203 -13.23 9.19 12.73
CA GLN A 203 -14.63 8.99 12.36
C GLN A 203 -15.57 10.08 12.87
N MET A 204 -15.23 10.71 14.00
CA MET A 204 -16.05 11.76 14.63
C MET A 204 -16.03 13.08 13.86
N GLU A 205 -15.26 13.17 12.80
CA GLU A 205 -15.13 14.42 12.06
C GLU A 205 -16.44 14.76 11.34
N GLU A 206 -17.06 15.88 11.73
CA GLU A 206 -18.30 16.40 11.12
C GLU A 206 -18.21 16.56 9.59
N ALA A 207 -17.02 16.75 9.06
CA ALA A 207 -16.77 16.88 7.62
C ALA A 207 -17.20 15.62 6.84
N ARG A 208 -17.02 14.41 7.41
CA ARG A 208 -17.47 13.15 6.80
C ARG A 208 -19.00 13.07 6.77
N ARG A 209 -19.67 13.51 7.82
CA ARG A 209 -21.14 13.56 7.88
C ARG A 209 -21.74 14.61 6.94
N ARG A 210 -21.06 15.76 6.75
CA ARG A 210 -21.50 16.80 5.80
C ARG A 210 -21.32 16.32 4.36
N ARG A 211 -20.19 15.69 4.04
CA ARG A 211 -19.93 15.14 2.68
C ARG A 211 -20.91 14.03 2.32
N GLY A 212 -21.21 13.10 3.24
CA GLY A 212 -22.18 12.04 3.02
C GLY A 212 -23.60 12.59 2.80
N ARG A 213 -24.04 13.60 3.57
CA ARG A 213 -25.30 14.31 3.36
C ARG A 213 -25.32 15.04 2.03
N LEU A 214 -24.24 15.77 1.67
CA LEU A 214 -24.13 16.45 0.40
C LEU A 214 -24.25 15.48 -0.78
N LEU A 215 -23.67 14.28 -0.63
CA LEU A 215 -23.75 13.22 -1.65
C LEU A 215 -25.17 12.68 -1.79
N LEU A 216 -25.86 12.41 -0.67
CA LEU A 216 -27.23 11.90 -0.66
C LEU A 216 -28.21 12.93 -1.30
N TRP A 217 -28.12 14.18 -0.87
CA TRP A 217 -28.97 15.25 -1.44
C TRP A 217 -28.59 15.60 -2.88
N GLY A 218 -27.29 15.64 -3.20
CA GLY A 218 -26.81 15.90 -4.54
C GLY A 218 -27.25 14.84 -5.55
N LYS A 219 -27.28 13.57 -5.13
CA LYS A 219 -27.70 12.44 -5.99
C LYS A 219 -29.18 12.54 -6.39
N GLY A 220 -30.04 13.15 -5.54
CA GLY A 220 -31.44 13.38 -5.85
C GLY A 220 -31.70 14.73 -6.51
N LEU A 221 -31.19 15.80 -5.92
CA LEU A 221 -31.51 17.18 -6.31
C LEU A 221 -30.85 17.63 -7.63
N LEU A 222 -29.60 17.20 -7.89
CA LEU A 222 -28.89 17.62 -9.10
C LEU A 222 -29.53 17.05 -10.39
N PRO A 223 -29.83 15.74 -10.50
CA PRO A 223 -30.57 15.23 -11.64
C PRO A 223 -31.95 15.84 -11.79
N LEU A 224 -32.65 16.10 -10.68
CA LEU A 224 -33.95 16.75 -10.69
C LEU A 224 -33.86 18.17 -11.24
N ALA A 225 -32.92 18.98 -10.78
CA ALA A 225 -32.71 20.32 -11.25
C ALA A 225 -32.38 20.36 -12.79
N LEU A 226 -31.49 19.44 -13.20
CA LEU A 226 -31.10 19.33 -14.61
C LEU A 226 -32.28 18.87 -15.49
N SER A 227 -33.12 17.93 -15.05
CA SER A 227 -34.27 17.46 -15.75
C SER A 227 -35.36 18.52 -15.84
N LEU A 228 -35.59 19.32 -14.79
CA LEU A 228 -36.48 20.45 -14.79
C LEU A 228 -36.01 21.55 -15.77
N ALA A 229 -34.73 21.88 -15.77
CA ALA A 229 -34.13 22.83 -16.71
C ALA A 229 -34.29 22.37 -18.17
N GLY A 230 -34.08 21.07 -18.44
CA GLY A 230 -34.30 20.46 -19.76
C GLY A 230 -35.75 20.52 -20.20
N GLY A 231 -36.69 20.19 -19.29
CA GLY A 231 -38.15 20.30 -19.57
C GLY A 231 -38.61 21.73 -19.84
N TRP A 232 -38.10 22.70 -19.10
CA TRP A 232 -38.35 24.12 -19.30
C TRP A 232 -37.80 24.62 -20.65
N TRP A 233 -36.55 24.25 -20.97
CA TRP A 233 -35.92 24.63 -22.24
C TRP A 233 -36.66 24.06 -23.45
N ALA A 234 -37.07 22.79 -23.37
CA ALA A 234 -37.82 22.10 -24.41
C ALA A 234 -39.30 22.46 -24.45
N LYS A 235 -39.81 23.27 -23.50
CA LYS A 235 -41.22 23.62 -23.31
C LYS A 235 -42.16 22.40 -23.24
N ASN A 236 -41.64 21.28 -22.74
CA ASN A 236 -42.36 20.01 -22.66
C ASN A 236 -42.12 19.32 -21.32
N GLY A 237 -43.15 19.26 -20.45
CA GLY A 237 -43.07 18.69 -19.12
C GLY A 237 -42.82 17.18 -19.09
N TRP A 238 -43.14 16.44 -20.14
CA TRP A 238 -42.90 15.01 -20.23
C TRP A 238 -41.40 14.64 -20.36
N ILE A 239 -40.58 15.60 -20.74
CA ILE A 239 -39.14 15.43 -20.78
C ILE A 239 -38.51 15.30 -19.38
N VAL A 240 -39.13 15.87 -18.35
CA VAL A 240 -38.65 15.83 -16.99
C VAL A 240 -38.49 14.38 -16.47
N PRO A 241 -39.51 13.53 -16.43
CA PRO A 241 -39.39 12.17 -16.03
C PRO A 241 -38.49 11.33 -16.96
N ALA A 242 -38.50 11.61 -18.25
CA ALA A 242 -37.66 10.92 -19.23
C ALA A 242 -36.16 11.20 -19.05
N LEU A 243 -35.79 12.43 -18.66
CA LEU A 243 -34.40 12.80 -18.41
C LEU A 243 -33.93 12.45 -16.97
N TYR A 244 -34.84 12.38 -16.01
CA TYR A 244 -34.47 12.20 -14.62
C TYR A 244 -33.68 10.89 -14.37
N LEU A 245 -34.14 9.77 -14.90
CA LEU A 245 -33.48 8.49 -14.73
C LEU A 245 -32.09 8.42 -15.37
N PRO A 246 -31.90 8.81 -16.63
CA PRO A 246 -30.56 8.86 -17.22
C PRO A 246 -29.60 9.82 -16.50
N LEU A 247 -30.11 10.97 -16.07
CA LEU A 247 -29.29 11.94 -15.33
C LEU A 247 -28.95 11.45 -13.92
N TRP A 248 -29.86 10.72 -13.27
CA TRP A 248 -29.57 10.06 -11.98
C TRP A 248 -28.41 9.08 -12.11
N GLU A 249 -28.43 8.24 -13.13
CA GLU A 249 -27.37 7.28 -13.43
C GLU A 249 -26.04 7.98 -13.75
N ALA A 250 -26.06 9.00 -14.58
CA ALA A 250 -24.88 9.75 -15.01
C ALA A 250 -24.25 10.59 -13.88
N CYS A 251 -25.08 11.25 -13.05
CA CYS A 251 -24.61 12.11 -11.96
C CYS A 251 -24.07 11.31 -10.77
N GLY A 252 -24.55 10.08 -10.55
CA GLY A 252 -24.16 9.24 -9.42
C GLY A 252 -22.65 9.01 -9.32
N PRO A 253 -21.98 8.43 -10.33
CA PRO A 253 -20.55 8.19 -10.32
C PRO A 253 -19.72 9.48 -10.24
N PHE A 254 -20.17 10.56 -10.88
CA PHE A 254 -19.50 11.86 -10.83
C PHE A 254 -19.51 12.44 -9.40
N LEU A 255 -20.67 12.48 -8.76
CA LEU A 255 -20.81 12.94 -7.38
C LEU A 255 -20.04 12.06 -6.40
N GLN A 256 -20.02 10.75 -6.63
CA GLN A 256 -19.25 9.82 -5.83
C GLN A 256 -17.73 10.07 -5.94
N ARG A 257 -17.22 10.29 -7.15
CA ARG A 257 -15.83 10.70 -7.37
C ARG A 257 -15.51 12.01 -6.66
N LEU A 258 -16.38 13.00 -6.75
CA LEU A 258 -16.22 14.30 -6.12
C LEU A 258 -16.21 14.18 -4.58
N ALA A 259 -17.10 13.37 -4.01
CA ALA A 259 -17.18 13.14 -2.58
C ALA A 259 -16.01 12.31 -2.05
N MET A 260 -15.48 11.40 -2.86
CA MET A 260 -14.32 10.58 -2.49
C MET A 260 -12.99 11.33 -2.74
N ALA A 261 -13.00 12.43 -3.49
CA ALA A 261 -11.82 13.24 -3.69
C ALA A 261 -11.29 13.78 -2.35
N GLY A 262 -10.07 13.39 -1.99
CA GLY A 262 -9.41 13.75 -0.73
C GLY A 262 -9.87 12.94 0.51
N VAL A 263 -10.69 11.90 0.33
CA VAL A 263 -10.94 10.92 1.40
C VAL A 263 -9.80 9.92 1.41
N LYS A 264 -9.06 9.87 2.51
CA LYS A 264 -8.08 8.80 2.72
C LYS A 264 -8.81 7.47 2.93
N THR A 265 -8.39 6.45 2.19
CA THR A 265 -8.87 5.08 2.39
C THR A 265 -8.48 4.59 3.78
N ASP A 266 -9.44 3.95 4.46
CA ASP A 266 -9.20 3.30 5.75
C ASP A 266 -8.55 1.95 5.46
N TYR A 267 -7.24 1.82 5.69
CA TYR A 267 -6.53 0.56 5.54
C TYR A 267 -6.76 -0.31 6.77
N LEU A 268 -7.08 -1.59 6.54
CA LEU A 268 -7.06 -2.56 7.60
C LEU A 268 -5.60 -2.83 8.00
N PRO A 269 -5.28 -2.79 9.31
CA PRO A 269 -3.94 -3.09 9.77
C PRO A 269 -3.59 -4.55 9.46
N ARG A 270 -2.39 -4.75 8.94
CA ARG A 270 -1.83 -6.08 8.67
C ARG A 270 -0.89 -6.45 9.80
N MET A 271 -0.95 -7.71 10.21
CA MET A 271 -0.03 -8.28 11.20
C MET A 271 1.13 -8.94 10.50
N GLU A 272 2.31 -8.89 11.08
CA GLU A 272 3.41 -9.76 10.69
C GLU A 272 3.08 -11.18 11.16
N LEU A 273 3.16 -12.10 10.22
CA LEU A 273 2.98 -13.52 10.52
C LEU A 273 4.35 -14.09 10.87
N THR A 274 4.55 -14.38 12.15
CA THR A 274 5.73 -15.13 12.59
C THR A 274 5.60 -16.59 12.18
N PRO A 275 6.66 -17.20 11.62
CA PRO A 275 6.66 -18.63 11.34
C PRO A 275 6.28 -19.43 12.60
N GLY A 276 5.28 -20.32 12.47
CA GLY A 276 4.77 -21.14 13.56
C GLY A 276 3.57 -20.58 14.33
N GLU A 277 3.30 -19.26 14.32
CA GLU A 277 2.10 -18.66 14.92
C GLU A 277 0.95 -18.49 13.90
N ALA A 278 1.26 -18.57 12.62
CA ALA A 278 0.26 -18.42 11.57
C ALA A 278 -0.76 -19.56 11.60
N PRO A 279 -2.07 -19.28 11.61
CA PRO A 279 -3.08 -20.32 11.54
C PRO A 279 -2.95 -21.11 10.24
N ARG A 280 -3.34 -22.38 10.26
CA ARG A 280 -3.44 -23.16 9.03
C ARG A 280 -4.48 -22.53 8.11
N CYS A 281 -4.09 -22.22 6.89
CA CYS A 281 -4.94 -21.60 5.88
C CYS A 281 -5.08 -22.51 4.66
N ALA A 282 -6.27 -22.59 4.09
CA ALA A 282 -6.51 -23.26 2.82
C ALA A 282 -6.62 -22.24 1.69
N VAL A 283 -5.79 -22.39 0.68
CA VAL A 283 -5.94 -21.68 -0.60
C VAL A 283 -6.92 -22.50 -1.44
N VAL A 284 -8.15 -21.99 -1.59
CA VAL A 284 -9.21 -22.71 -2.30
C VAL A 284 -9.29 -22.23 -3.74
N VAL A 285 -9.06 -23.15 -4.68
CA VAL A 285 -9.24 -22.92 -6.12
C VAL A 285 -10.59 -23.49 -6.52
N THR A 286 -11.52 -22.61 -6.83
CA THR A 286 -12.87 -23.02 -7.30
C THR A 286 -12.86 -23.19 -8.80
N THR A 287 -13.36 -24.32 -9.29
CA THR A 287 -13.41 -24.61 -10.73
C THR A 287 -14.55 -25.56 -11.08
N LEU A 288 -14.99 -25.50 -12.33
CA LEU A 288 -15.72 -26.62 -12.91
C LEU A 288 -14.72 -27.72 -13.27
N LEU A 289 -15.05 -28.98 -12.95
CA LEU A 289 -14.15 -30.09 -13.16
C LEU A 289 -13.82 -30.21 -14.66
N PRO A 290 -12.56 -30.07 -15.06
CA PRO A 290 -12.19 -30.17 -16.47
C PRO A 290 -12.31 -31.61 -16.97
N SER A 291 -12.29 -31.80 -18.28
CA SER A 291 -12.20 -33.17 -18.86
C SER A 291 -10.91 -33.87 -18.40
N ALA A 292 -10.91 -35.17 -18.33
CA ALA A 292 -9.74 -35.97 -17.94
C ALA A 292 -8.49 -35.63 -18.75
N ALA A 293 -8.63 -35.25 -20.03
CA ALA A 293 -7.52 -34.87 -20.89
C ALA A 293 -6.89 -33.50 -20.50
N ARG A 294 -7.63 -32.60 -19.84
CA ARG A 294 -7.16 -31.27 -19.40
C ARG A 294 -6.84 -31.22 -17.93
N MET A 295 -6.90 -32.33 -17.20
CA MET A 295 -6.63 -32.35 -15.76
C MET A 295 -5.20 -31.94 -15.42
N GLY A 296 -4.25 -32.22 -16.32
CA GLY A 296 -2.86 -31.80 -16.18
C GLY A 296 -2.68 -30.27 -16.07
N GLU A 297 -3.45 -29.47 -16.82
CA GLU A 297 -3.40 -27.99 -16.77
C GLU A 297 -3.78 -27.47 -15.37
N LEU A 298 -4.77 -28.10 -14.73
CA LEU A 298 -5.16 -27.76 -13.36
C LEU A 298 -4.07 -28.15 -12.35
N GLY A 299 -3.43 -29.31 -12.56
CA GLY A 299 -2.31 -29.77 -11.73
C GLY A 299 -1.10 -28.83 -11.80
N GLU A 300 -0.72 -28.39 -13.00
CA GLU A 300 0.36 -27.43 -13.21
C GLU A 300 0.05 -26.08 -12.52
N HIS A 301 -1.19 -25.62 -12.62
CA HIS A 301 -1.61 -24.38 -11.95
C HIS A 301 -1.50 -24.48 -10.43
N LEU A 302 -1.95 -25.59 -9.84
CA LEU A 302 -1.82 -25.82 -8.40
C LEU A 302 -0.36 -25.90 -7.95
N GLU A 303 0.48 -26.57 -8.74
CA GLU A 303 1.92 -26.67 -8.47
C GLU A 303 2.59 -25.29 -8.52
N GLN A 304 2.25 -24.45 -9.50
CA GLN A 304 2.72 -23.07 -9.58
C GLN A 304 2.30 -22.25 -8.37
N LEU A 305 1.04 -22.35 -7.92
CA LEU A 305 0.56 -21.68 -6.72
C LEU A 305 1.35 -22.10 -5.47
N TYR A 306 1.61 -23.41 -5.33
CA TYR A 306 2.41 -23.92 -4.23
C TYR A 306 3.85 -23.45 -4.30
N LEU A 307 4.50 -23.52 -5.48
CA LEU A 307 5.90 -23.09 -5.65
C LEU A 307 6.11 -21.60 -5.38
N SER A 308 5.08 -20.79 -5.65
CA SER A 308 5.10 -19.34 -5.38
C SER A 308 4.82 -19.00 -3.91
N ASN A 309 4.26 -19.95 -3.12
CA ASN A 309 3.83 -19.72 -1.74
C ASN A 309 4.18 -20.93 -0.86
N ARG A 310 5.48 -21.20 -0.68
CA ARG A 310 6.00 -22.33 0.09
C ARG A 310 5.95 -22.09 1.60
N GLU A 311 4.76 -21.87 2.14
CA GLU A 311 4.55 -21.69 3.57
C GLU A 311 4.07 -22.99 4.22
N GLU A 312 4.58 -23.29 5.42
CA GLU A 312 4.25 -24.54 6.12
C GLU A 312 2.79 -24.63 6.57
N ASN A 313 2.17 -23.49 6.82
CA ASN A 313 0.78 -23.37 7.27
C ASN A 313 -0.24 -23.33 6.14
N LEU A 314 0.19 -23.38 4.85
CA LEU A 314 -0.71 -23.36 3.71
C LEU A 314 -1.00 -24.79 3.21
N VAL A 315 -2.26 -25.03 2.88
CA VAL A 315 -2.72 -26.17 2.10
C VAL A 315 -3.51 -25.67 0.89
N PHE A 316 -3.46 -26.38 -0.21
CA PHE A 316 -4.10 -26.00 -1.46
C PHE A 316 -5.27 -26.95 -1.71
N CYS A 317 -6.48 -26.42 -1.83
CA CYS A 317 -7.70 -27.19 -1.99
C CYS A 317 -8.36 -26.86 -3.32
N VAL A 318 -8.59 -27.87 -4.14
CA VAL A 318 -9.47 -27.75 -5.29
C VAL A 318 -10.91 -27.99 -4.82
N LEU A 319 -11.75 -26.99 -4.98
CA LEU A 319 -13.19 -27.10 -4.80
C LEU A 319 -13.83 -27.14 -6.20
N ALA A 320 -14.18 -28.34 -6.67
CA ALA A 320 -14.65 -28.54 -8.02
C ALA A 320 -16.12 -28.99 -8.05
N ASP A 321 -16.85 -28.41 -8.99
CA ASP A 321 -18.20 -28.79 -9.34
C ASP A 321 -18.21 -29.56 -10.66
N PHE A 322 -19.11 -30.54 -10.77
CA PHE A 322 -19.36 -31.15 -12.06
C PHE A 322 -20.08 -30.17 -12.99
N PRO A 323 -19.82 -30.19 -14.31
CA PRO A 323 -20.56 -29.38 -15.28
C PRO A 323 -22.07 -29.63 -15.20
N GLU A 324 -22.86 -28.61 -15.50
CA GLU A 324 -24.31 -28.71 -15.54
C GLU A 324 -24.77 -29.72 -16.57
N GLY A 325 -25.95 -30.36 -16.33
CA GLY A 325 -26.46 -31.34 -17.25
C GLY A 325 -27.91 -31.76 -16.98
N PRO A 326 -28.50 -32.53 -17.91
CA PRO A 326 -29.89 -32.98 -17.80
C PRO A 326 -30.08 -34.12 -16.80
N ALA A 327 -29.02 -34.67 -16.23
CA ALA A 327 -29.05 -35.80 -15.30
C ALA A 327 -28.18 -35.54 -14.06
N LEU A 328 -28.49 -36.18 -12.95
CA LEU A 328 -27.72 -36.12 -11.70
C LEU A 328 -26.28 -36.59 -11.91
N THR A 329 -26.07 -37.61 -12.74
CA THR A 329 -24.76 -38.15 -13.08
C THR A 329 -24.61 -38.24 -14.60
N ALA A 330 -23.43 -37.91 -15.10
CA ALA A 330 -23.05 -38.07 -16.50
C ALA A 330 -22.04 -39.20 -16.65
N PRO A 331 -21.96 -39.84 -17.82
CA PRO A 331 -21.04 -40.98 -18.07
C PRO A 331 -19.57 -40.62 -17.83
N GLU A 332 -19.24 -39.35 -17.96
CA GLU A 332 -17.86 -38.84 -17.84
C GLU A 332 -17.47 -38.50 -16.40
N ASP A 333 -18.42 -38.37 -15.46
CA ASP A 333 -18.20 -37.92 -14.09
C ASP A 333 -17.18 -38.79 -13.35
N ASP A 334 -17.32 -40.11 -13.48
CA ASP A 334 -16.41 -41.05 -12.80
C ASP A 334 -14.98 -40.98 -13.35
N SER A 335 -14.83 -40.77 -14.66
CA SER A 335 -13.52 -40.62 -15.28
C SER A 335 -12.85 -39.30 -14.87
N GLN A 336 -13.60 -38.19 -14.82
CA GLN A 336 -13.13 -36.89 -14.38
C GLN A 336 -12.76 -36.91 -12.88
N ALA A 337 -13.61 -37.48 -12.03
CA ALA A 337 -13.34 -37.61 -10.60
C ALA A 337 -12.11 -38.48 -10.30
N ARG A 338 -11.90 -39.55 -11.09
CA ARG A 338 -10.71 -40.39 -10.96
C ARG A 338 -9.45 -39.64 -11.36
N ALA A 339 -9.45 -38.98 -12.52
CA ALA A 339 -8.32 -38.18 -12.98
C ALA A 339 -7.97 -37.06 -12.00
N ALA A 340 -8.97 -36.41 -11.36
CA ALA A 340 -8.73 -35.39 -10.35
C ALA A 340 -8.08 -35.96 -9.08
N ARG A 341 -8.49 -37.16 -8.64
CA ARG A 341 -7.85 -37.83 -7.49
C ARG A 341 -6.41 -38.22 -7.80
N GLU A 342 -6.16 -38.81 -8.96
CA GLU A 342 -4.83 -39.21 -9.42
C GLU A 342 -3.89 -37.98 -9.50
N MET A 343 -4.36 -36.85 -10.04
CA MET A 343 -3.62 -35.61 -10.09
C MET A 343 -3.23 -35.11 -8.67
N ILE A 344 -4.16 -35.11 -7.71
CA ILE A 344 -3.89 -34.69 -6.33
C ILE A 344 -2.92 -35.66 -5.63
N GLU A 345 -3.07 -36.99 -5.86
CA GLU A 345 -2.16 -38.00 -5.32
C GLU A 345 -0.73 -37.81 -5.88
N GLU A 346 -0.62 -37.52 -7.17
CA GLU A 346 0.68 -37.21 -7.79
C GLU A 346 1.32 -35.97 -7.21
N LEU A 347 0.58 -34.86 -7.04
CA LEU A 347 1.07 -33.64 -6.41
C LEU A 347 1.49 -33.89 -4.95
N ASN A 348 0.70 -34.64 -4.20
CA ASN A 348 1.04 -35.00 -2.81
C ASN A 348 2.24 -35.94 -2.72
N SER A 349 2.46 -36.81 -3.70
CA SER A 349 3.66 -37.67 -3.74
C SER A 349 4.95 -36.86 -3.94
N ARG A 350 4.89 -35.78 -4.73
CA ARG A 350 6.03 -34.88 -5.00
C ARG A 350 6.30 -33.88 -3.86
N TRP A 351 5.25 -33.32 -3.28
CA TRP A 351 5.34 -32.15 -2.42
C TRP A 351 4.85 -32.36 -0.99
N GLY A 352 4.47 -33.58 -0.62
CA GLY A 352 3.85 -33.91 0.67
C GLY A 352 2.35 -33.60 0.69
N SER A 353 1.68 -33.97 1.79
CA SER A 353 0.21 -33.86 1.94
C SER A 353 -0.26 -32.40 2.05
N ARG A 354 -0.10 -31.66 0.95
CA ARG A 354 -0.42 -30.22 0.86
C ARG A 354 -1.62 -29.92 -0.01
N PHE A 355 -2.07 -30.90 -0.81
CA PHE A 355 -3.13 -30.71 -1.78
C PHE A 355 -4.35 -31.51 -1.38
N LEU A 356 -5.52 -30.89 -1.45
CA LEU A 356 -6.81 -31.46 -1.10
C LEU A 356 -7.76 -31.34 -2.29
N LEU A 357 -8.70 -32.28 -2.40
CA LEU A 357 -9.77 -32.24 -3.39
C LEU A 357 -11.12 -32.33 -2.69
N ALA A 358 -11.97 -31.35 -2.97
CA ALA A 358 -13.37 -31.35 -2.60
C ALA A 358 -14.24 -31.36 -3.87
N LEU A 359 -14.93 -32.46 -4.12
CA LEU A 359 -15.88 -32.58 -5.24
C LEU A 359 -17.30 -32.40 -4.69
N ARG A 360 -18.06 -31.49 -5.28
CA ARG A 360 -19.45 -31.27 -4.92
C ARG A 360 -20.36 -31.98 -5.93
N PRO A 361 -21.37 -32.76 -5.45
CA PRO A 361 -22.34 -33.40 -6.33
C PRO A 361 -23.24 -32.33 -6.97
N ARG A 362 -23.86 -32.70 -8.11
CA ARG A 362 -24.91 -31.87 -8.70
C ARG A 362 -26.14 -31.82 -7.79
N THR A 363 -26.82 -30.69 -7.79
CA THR A 363 -28.09 -30.48 -7.08
C THR A 363 -29.18 -30.12 -8.09
N SER A 364 -30.44 -30.44 -7.80
CA SER A 364 -31.56 -30.09 -8.67
C SER A 364 -31.75 -28.57 -8.68
N ALA A 365 -31.66 -27.98 -9.85
CA ALA A 365 -31.89 -26.55 -10.09
C ALA A 365 -33.29 -26.19 -10.57
N GLY A 366 -34.19 -27.15 -10.60
CA GLY A 366 -35.55 -26.98 -11.13
C GLY A 366 -35.72 -27.54 -12.55
N SER A 367 -36.54 -26.92 -13.38
CA SER A 367 -36.85 -27.37 -14.74
C SER A 367 -36.42 -26.33 -15.75
N ALA A 368 -35.56 -26.70 -16.69
CA ALA A 368 -35.28 -25.91 -17.88
C ALA A 368 -36.10 -26.53 -19.06
N ASN A 369 -36.98 -25.73 -19.66
CA ASN A 369 -37.86 -26.16 -20.77
C ASN A 369 -38.72 -27.43 -20.49
N GLY A 370 -39.15 -27.58 -19.20
CA GLY A 370 -39.98 -28.71 -18.78
C GLY A 370 -39.25 -30.00 -18.47
N ALA A 371 -37.92 -30.07 -18.62
CA ALA A 371 -37.07 -31.18 -18.23
C ALA A 371 -36.28 -30.86 -16.94
N PRO A 372 -36.01 -31.82 -16.05
CA PRO A 372 -35.18 -31.59 -14.88
C PRO A 372 -33.78 -31.15 -15.29
N TRP A 373 -33.24 -30.10 -14.61
CA TRP A 373 -31.89 -29.60 -14.83
C TRP A 373 -31.08 -29.64 -13.53
N TRP A 374 -29.87 -30.07 -13.64
CA TRP A 374 -28.96 -30.26 -12.51
C TRP A 374 -27.75 -29.35 -12.63
N ASN A 375 -27.56 -28.51 -11.64
CA ASN A 375 -26.41 -27.61 -11.54
C ASN A 375 -25.40 -28.20 -10.57
N GLY A 376 -24.13 -27.80 -10.72
CA GLY A 376 -23.20 -27.79 -9.61
C GLY A 376 -23.83 -26.98 -8.49
N SER A 377 -23.62 -27.34 -7.21
CA SER A 377 -24.17 -26.60 -6.09
C SER A 377 -23.61 -25.17 -6.15
N GLY A 378 -24.42 -24.23 -6.62
CA GLY A 378 -24.02 -22.83 -6.81
C GLY A 378 -23.47 -22.21 -5.51
N PHE A 379 -22.54 -21.25 -5.66
CA PHE A 379 -22.08 -20.39 -4.58
C PHE A 379 -23.18 -19.46 -4.11
#